data_a019892d3c81821e2657f0de6c04c41c
#
_entry.id   a019892d3c81821e2657f0de6c04c41c
#
_cell.length_a   1.000
_cell.length_b   1.000
_cell.length_c   1.000
_cell.angle_alpha   90.00
_cell.angle_beta   90.00
_cell.angle_gamma   90.00
#
_symmetry.space_group_name_H-M   'P 1'
#
loop_
_entity.id
_entity.type
_entity.pdbx_description
1 polymer ?
#
loop_
_entity_poly.entity_id
_entity_poly.type
_entity_poly.pdbx_seq_one_letter_code
_entity_poly.pdbx_strand_id
1 'polypeptide(L)'
;MKVLVPVLSQKEASPEFIERLSSKAKEIIVLLVIDTKAMSGQFGFAAGEIAHANALMQQLKEAIGKKKKTCEDLMEWGDTFTKIEHTAMLKQADKIILVWQDNQFFKKLLKDLKEKLPKIEIETVKLEEEK
;
A
#
# COMPACT_ATOMS: atom_id res chain seq x y z
N MET A 1 6.25 -8.60 -13.61
CA MET A 1 5.41 -8.86 -12.41
C MET A 1 4.65 -7.59 -12.04
N LYS A 2 3.38 -7.71 -11.83
CA LYS A 2 2.54 -6.59 -11.41
C LYS A 2 2.32 -6.68 -9.89
N VAL A 3 2.69 -5.62 -9.19
CA VAL A 3 2.64 -5.57 -7.73
C VAL A 3 1.69 -4.49 -7.25
N LEU A 4 0.82 -4.85 -6.33
CA LEU A 4 -0.07 -3.90 -5.66
C LEU A 4 0.54 -3.51 -4.32
N VAL A 5 0.63 -2.21 -4.06
CA VAL A 5 1.16 -1.66 -2.82
C VAL A 5 0.08 -0.83 -2.14
N PRO A 6 -0.59 -1.38 -1.13
CA PRO A 6 -1.50 -0.58 -0.32
C PRO A 6 -0.70 0.42 0.51
N VAL A 7 -1.07 1.70 0.41
CA VAL A 7 -0.39 2.75 1.16
C VAL A 7 -1.13 2.95 2.47
N LEU A 8 -0.54 2.47 3.56
CA LEU A 8 -1.18 2.47 4.87
C LEU A 8 -0.57 3.50 5.82
N SER A 9 0.61 4.05 5.45
CA SER A 9 1.34 4.99 6.30
C SER A 9 2.34 5.75 5.45
N GLN A 10 3.11 6.63 6.08
CA GLN A 10 4.19 7.34 5.40
C GLN A 10 5.40 6.45 5.13
N LYS A 11 5.46 5.28 5.76
CA LYS A 11 6.60 4.36 5.60
C LYS A 11 6.76 3.88 4.17
N GLU A 12 5.67 3.77 3.41
CA GLU A 12 5.72 3.34 2.02
C GLU A 12 6.49 4.32 1.13
N ALA A 13 6.63 5.56 1.55
CA ALA A 13 7.38 6.56 0.81
C ALA A 13 8.88 6.60 1.18
N SER A 14 9.32 5.75 2.10
CA SER A 14 10.73 5.73 2.51
C SER A 14 11.63 5.28 1.37
N PRO A 15 12.85 5.84 1.25
CA PRO A 15 13.78 5.40 0.21
C PRO A 15 14.10 3.92 0.24
N GLU A 16 14.19 3.33 1.43
CA GLU A 16 14.47 1.91 1.59
C GLU A 16 13.37 1.06 0.97
N PHE A 17 12.10 1.41 1.23
CA PHE A 17 10.99 0.66 0.68
C PHE A 17 10.92 0.80 -0.83
N ILE A 18 11.08 2.01 -1.35
CA ILE A 18 11.05 2.27 -2.79
C ILE A 18 12.14 1.46 -3.50
N GLU A 19 13.34 1.39 -2.92
CA GLU A 19 14.44 0.62 -3.49
C GLU A 19 14.11 -0.87 -3.55
N ARG A 20 13.60 -1.43 -2.47
CA ARG A 20 13.22 -2.84 -2.42
C ARG A 20 12.09 -3.15 -3.40
N LEU A 21 11.10 -2.29 -3.45
CA LEU A 21 9.97 -2.44 -4.35
C LEU A 21 10.41 -2.42 -5.82
N SER A 22 11.24 -1.44 -6.17
CA SER A 22 11.71 -1.26 -7.54
C SER A 22 12.59 -2.41 -8.02
N SER A 23 13.30 -3.08 -7.13
CA SER A 23 14.14 -4.21 -7.51
C SER A 23 13.31 -5.45 -7.84
N LYS A 24 12.06 -5.53 -7.38
CA LYS A 24 11.22 -6.72 -7.53
C LYS A 24 10.13 -6.61 -8.58
N ALA A 25 9.73 -5.39 -8.93
CA ALA A 25 8.55 -5.19 -9.76
C ALA A 25 8.84 -4.28 -10.94
N LYS A 26 8.15 -4.54 -12.06
CA LYS A 26 8.19 -3.66 -13.24
C LYS A 26 6.95 -2.77 -13.29
N GLU A 27 5.80 -3.32 -12.95
CA GLU A 27 4.54 -2.59 -12.89
C GLU A 27 4.10 -2.49 -11.44
N ILE A 28 3.91 -1.28 -10.97
CA ILE A 28 3.56 -1.02 -9.58
C ILE A 28 2.25 -0.26 -9.53
N ILE A 29 1.30 -0.77 -8.75
CA ILE A 29 0.03 -0.09 -8.50
C ILE A 29 0.05 0.33 -7.04
N VAL A 30 -0.04 1.64 -6.79
CA VAL A 30 -0.16 2.14 -5.43
C VAL A 30 -1.61 2.49 -5.17
N LEU A 31 -2.15 1.94 -4.10
CA LEU A 31 -3.54 2.14 -3.72
C LEU A 31 -3.61 2.78 -2.33
N LEU A 32 -4.24 3.94 -2.26
CA LEU A 32 -4.50 4.61 -1.00
C LEU A 32 -6.00 4.61 -0.76
N VAL A 33 -6.43 4.06 0.37
CA VAL A 33 -7.85 4.00 0.71
C VAL A 33 -8.14 5.01 1.80
N ILE A 34 -9.13 5.87 1.53
CA ILE A 34 -9.66 6.78 2.55
C ILE A 34 -10.81 6.05 3.21
N ASP A 35 -10.60 5.61 4.44
CA ASP A 35 -11.58 4.85 5.18
C ASP A 35 -12.37 5.80 6.07
N THR A 36 -13.65 5.94 5.77
CA THR A 36 -14.50 6.87 6.51
C THR A 36 -14.74 6.45 7.96
N LYS A 37 -14.43 5.21 8.28
CA LYS A 37 -14.52 4.70 9.66
C LYS A 37 -13.21 4.85 10.42
N ALA A 38 -12.11 5.19 9.73
CA ALA A 38 -10.83 5.37 10.38
C ALA A 38 -10.80 6.67 11.17
N MET A 39 -10.13 6.64 12.31
CA MET A 39 -9.88 7.82 13.11
C MET A 39 -8.48 8.32 12.81
N SER A 40 -8.29 9.65 12.89
CA SER A 40 -7.01 10.26 12.64
C SER A 40 -5.93 9.63 13.52
N GLY A 41 -4.79 9.32 12.91
CA GLY A 41 -3.67 8.71 13.62
C GLY A 41 -3.74 7.21 13.78
N GLN A 42 -4.83 6.58 13.31
CA GLN A 42 -4.97 5.13 13.32
C GLN A 42 -4.53 4.53 11.98
N PHE A 43 -4.90 3.29 11.77
CA PHE A 43 -4.57 2.55 10.56
C PHE A 43 -5.27 3.14 9.34
N GLY A 44 -4.49 3.38 8.28
CA GLY A 44 -5.00 3.94 7.05
C GLY A 44 -5.16 5.46 7.13
N PHE A 45 -5.98 6.01 6.26
CA PHE A 45 -6.18 7.45 6.16
C PHE A 45 -7.64 7.80 6.40
N ALA A 46 -7.89 8.72 7.32
CA ALA A 46 -9.22 9.23 7.61
C ALA A 46 -9.60 10.30 6.59
N ALA A 47 -10.91 10.58 6.48
CA ALA A 47 -11.42 11.57 5.55
C ALA A 47 -10.79 12.96 5.75
N GLY A 48 -10.45 13.32 6.98
CA GLY A 48 -9.80 14.60 7.28
C GLY A 48 -8.35 14.70 6.85
N GLU A 49 -7.77 13.61 6.34
CA GLU A 49 -6.36 13.56 5.96
C GLU A 49 -6.14 13.55 4.44
N ILE A 50 -7.16 13.94 3.67
CA ILE A 50 -7.10 13.88 2.21
C ILE A 50 -5.91 14.66 1.63
N ALA A 51 -5.66 15.87 2.11
CA ALA A 51 -4.56 16.69 1.60
C ALA A 51 -3.22 16.01 1.84
N HIS A 52 -3.06 15.42 3.03
CA HIS A 52 -1.85 14.68 3.38
C HIS A 52 -1.70 13.42 2.52
N ALA A 53 -2.80 12.71 2.30
CA ALA A 53 -2.82 11.52 1.47
C ALA A 53 -2.43 11.84 0.02
N ASN A 54 -2.96 12.93 -0.53
CA ASN A 54 -2.62 13.37 -1.88
C ASN A 54 -1.13 13.67 -2.02
N ALA A 55 -0.55 14.37 -1.02
CA ALA A 55 0.87 14.69 -1.03
C ALA A 55 1.72 13.42 -0.99
N LEU A 56 1.33 12.45 -0.18
CA LEU A 56 2.04 11.20 -0.07
C LEU A 56 1.98 10.40 -1.38
N MET A 57 0.82 10.35 -2.01
CA MET A 57 0.68 9.66 -3.30
C MET A 57 1.55 10.29 -4.38
N GLN A 58 1.61 11.63 -4.42
CA GLN A 58 2.45 12.32 -5.37
C GLN A 58 3.93 12.01 -5.13
N GLN A 59 4.34 11.99 -3.88
CA GLN A 59 5.71 11.65 -3.51
C GLN A 59 6.09 10.23 -3.96
N LEU A 60 5.19 9.28 -3.73
CA LEU A 60 5.39 7.89 -4.16
C LEU A 60 5.51 7.78 -5.67
N LYS A 61 4.59 8.41 -6.39
CA LYS A 61 4.56 8.37 -7.84
C LYS A 61 5.85 8.92 -8.44
N GLU A 62 6.36 10.04 -7.91
CA GLU A 62 7.61 10.62 -8.37
C GLU A 62 8.80 9.72 -8.07
N ALA A 63 8.85 9.17 -6.86
CA ALA A 63 9.96 8.30 -6.45
C ALA A 63 10.04 7.04 -7.31
N ILE A 64 8.89 6.42 -7.57
CA ILE A 64 8.81 5.22 -8.41
C ILE A 64 9.16 5.56 -9.86
N GLY A 65 8.70 6.71 -10.35
CA GLY A 65 8.99 7.17 -11.70
C GLY A 65 10.50 7.37 -11.94
N LYS A 66 11.21 7.85 -10.92
CA LYS A 66 12.67 8.02 -11.02
C LYS A 66 13.40 6.69 -11.17
N LYS A 67 12.79 5.59 -10.77
CA LYS A 67 13.35 4.25 -10.94
C LYS A 67 12.99 3.65 -12.29
N LYS A 68 12.32 4.41 -13.15
CA LYS A 68 11.91 4.00 -14.50
C LYS A 68 10.95 2.81 -14.48
N LYS A 69 10.11 2.74 -13.46
CA LYS A 69 9.08 1.72 -13.34
C LYS A 69 7.71 2.30 -13.67
N THR A 70 6.83 1.47 -14.22
CA THR A 70 5.45 1.89 -14.47
C THR A 70 4.71 1.98 -13.14
N CYS A 71 4.08 3.12 -12.90
CA CYS A 71 3.33 3.34 -11.66
C CYS A 71 1.93 3.84 -11.96
N GLU A 72 0.94 3.09 -11.50
CA GLU A 72 -0.45 3.51 -11.52
C GLU A 72 -0.84 3.89 -10.09
N ASP A 73 -1.44 5.05 -9.91
CA ASP A 73 -1.88 5.50 -8.60
C ASP A 73 -3.40 5.52 -8.53
N LEU A 74 -3.94 4.95 -7.47
CA LEU A 74 -5.37 4.86 -7.24
C LEU A 74 -5.69 5.37 -5.84
N MET A 75 -6.73 6.20 -5.74
CA MET A 75 -7.25 6.63 -4.45
C MET A 75 -8.73 6.26 -4.41
N GLU A 76 -9.12 5.49 -3.40
CA GLU A 76 -10.47 4.98 -3.27
C GLU A 76 -11.04 5.31 -1.89
N TRP A 77 -12.36 5.41 -1.81
CA TRP A 77 -13.05 5.62 -0.55
C TRP A 77 -13.77 4.35 -0.15
N GLY A 78 -13.64 3.95 1.09
CA GLY A 78 -14.37 2.79 1.59
C GLY A 78 -13.59 2.03 2.65
N ASP A 79 -13.90 0.73 2.76
CA ASP A 79 -13.24 -0.16 3.68
C ASP A 79 -11.88 -0.57 3.14
N THR A 80 -10.84 -0.43 3.95
CA THR A 80 -9.47 -0.70 3.53
C THR A 80 -9.29 -2.11 2.97
N PHE A 81 -9.71 -3.13 3.72
CA PHE A 81 -9.56 -4.51 3.27
C PHE A 81 -10.30 -4.76 1.95
N THR A 82 -11.57 -4.35 1.90
CA THR A 82 -12.42 -4.58 0.73
C THR A 82 -11.83 -3.96 -0.53
N LYS A 83 -11.31 -2.74 -0.42
CA LYS A 83 -10.72 -2.04 -1.55
C LYS A 83 -9.42 -2.68 -2.01
N ILE A 84 -8.60 -3.15 -1.08
CA ILE A 84 -7.36 -3.87 -1.44
C ILE A 84 -7.71 -5.17 -2.17
N GLU A 85 -8.62 -5.95 -1.63
CA GLU A 85 -9.05 -7.21 -2.23
C GLU A 85 -9.59 -6.97 -3.64
N HIS A 86 -10.52 -6.03 -3.77
CA HIS A 86 -11.15 -5.70 -5.04
C HIS A 86 -10.12 -5.25 -6.08
N THR A 87 -9.21 -4.35 -5.70
CA THR A 87 -8.21 -3.83 -6.61
C THR A 87 -7.22 -4.92 -7.04
N ALA A 88 -6.81 -5.78 -6.12
CA ALA A 88 -5.90 -6.86 -6.44
C ALA A 88 -6.50 -7.79 -7.51
N MET A 89 -7.78 -8.10 -7.38
CA MET A 89 -8.47 -8.96 -8.33
C MET A 89 -8.72 -8.24 -9.66
N LEU A 90 -9.21 -7.01 -9.60
CA LEU A 90 -9.53 -6.22 -10.80
C LEU A 90 -8.30 -5.97 -11.66
N LYS A 91 -7.19 -5.63 -11.04
CA LYS A 91 -5.94 -5.32 -11.74
C LYS A 91 -5.09 -6.55 -12.00
N GLN A 92 -5.52 -7.71 -11.55
CA GLN A 92 -4.80 -8.97 -11.72
C GLN A 92 -3.37 -8.89 -11.18
N ALA A 93 -3.24 -8.42 -9.95
CA ALA A 93 -1.94 -8.31 -9.32
C ALA A 93 -1.34 -9.69 -9.05
N ASP A 94 -0.05 -9.82 -9.29
CA ASP A 94 0.67 -11.06 -9.02
C ASP A 94 1.07 -11.16 -7.56
N LYS A 95 1.31 -10.01 -6.94
CA LYS A 95 1.79 -9.94 -5.57
C LYS A 95 1.30 -8.66 -4.89
N ILE A 96 1.08 -8.75 -3.59
CA ILE A 96 0.80 -7.57 -2.76
C ILE A 96 1.99 -7.41 -1.82
N ILE A 97 2.59 -6.21 -1.79
CA ILE A 97 3.70 -5.91 -0.89
C ILE A 97 3.26 -4.86 0.12
N LEU A 98 3.45 -5.17 1.39
CA LEU A 98 3.03 -4.32 2.50
C LEU A 98 4.24 -3.97 3.37
N VAL A 99 4.30 -2.74 3.86
CA VAL A 99 5.28 -2.39 4.89
C VAL A 99 4.73 -2.89 6.22
N TRP A 100 5.54 -3.67 6.93
CA TRP A 100 5.15 -4.24 8.22
C TRP A 100 4.87 -3.13 9.23
N GLN A 101 3.76 -3.26 9.95
CA GLN A 101 3.41 -2.37 11.04
C GLN A 101 3.04 -3.21 12.26
N ASP A 102 3.48 -2.77 13.44
CA ASP A 102 3.22 -3.51 14.67
C ASP A 102 1.95 -2.98 15.34
N ASN A 103 0.80 -3.32 14.77
CA ASN A 103 -0.48 -2.99 15.38
C ASN A 103 -1.53 -4.03 14.99
N GLN A 104 -2.63 -4.05 15.73
CA GLN A 104 -3.68 -5.04 15.55
C GLN A 104 -4.39 -4.94 14.20
N PHE A 105 -4.61 -3.72 13.72
CA PHE A 105 -5.24 -3.52 12.43
C PHE A 105 -4.43 -4.15 11.31
N PHE A 106 -3.10 -3.95 11.34
CA PHE A 106 -2.24 -4.52 10.31
C PHE A 106 -2.25 -6.04 10.36
N LYS A 107 -2.16 -6.62 11.54
CA LYS A 107 -2.14 -8.07 11.71
C LYS A 107 -3.43 -8.71 11.21
N LYS A 108 -4.56 -8.08 11.54
CA LYS A 108 -5.87 -8.55 11.06
C LYS A 108 -5.98 -8.42 9.55
N LEU A 109 -5.57 -7.29 9.00
CA LEU A 109 -5.59 -7.06 7.56
C LEU A 109 -4.77 -8.12 6.84
N LEU A 110 -3.55 -8.38 7.32
CA LEU A 110 -2.66 -9.36 6.73
C LEU A 110 -3.27 -10.75 6.73
N LYS A 111 -3.87 -11.15 7.86
CA LYS A 111 -4.54 -12.43 7.99
C LYS A 111 -5.70 -12.55 7.00
N ASP A 112 -6.55 -11.52 6.95
CA ASP A 112 -7.72 -11.53 6.08
C ASP A 112 -7.32 -11.59 4.61
N LEU A 113 -6.28 -10.86 4.22
CA LEU A 113 -5.79 -10.90 2.83
C LEU A 113 -5.28 -12.28 2.46
N LYS A 114 -4.52 -12.92 3.35
CA LYS A 114 -4.01 -14.26 3.08
C LYS A 114 -5.12 -15.29 2.95
N GLU A 115 -6.18 -15.15 3.74
CA GLU A 115 -7.32 -16.06 3.68
C GLU A 115 -8.16 -15.85 2.42
N LYS A 116 -8.38 -14.60 2.02
CA LYS A 116 -9.26 -14.27 0.91
C LYS A 116 -8.58 -14.29 -0.45
N LEU A 117 -7.26 -14.15 -0.49
CA LEU A 117 -6.49 -14.11 -1.72
C LEU A 117 -5.40 -15.18 -1.74
N PRO A 118 -5.78 -16.48 -1.66
CA PRO A 118 -4.79 -17.55 -1.54
C PRO A 118 -3.91 -17.72 -2.78
N LYS A 119 -4.31 -17.18 -3.92
CA LYS A 119 -3.54 -17.29 -5.16
C LYS A 119 -2.59 -16.12 -5.39
N ILE A 120 -2.67 -15.08 -4.56
CA ILE A 120 -1.80 -13.91 -4.67
C ILE A 120 -0.77 -14.00 -3.54
N GLU A 121 0.50 -13.87 -3.90
CA GLU A 121 1.55 -13.84 -2.90
C GLU A 121 1.48 -12.53 -2.13
N ILE A 122 1.54 -12.62 -0.80
CA ILE A 122 1.52 -11.44 0.06
C ILE A 122 2.83 -11.39 0.81
N GLU A 123 3.60 -10.34 0.52
CA GLU A 123 4.91 -10.13 1.13
C GLU A 123 4.88 -8.93 2.05
N THR A 124 5.50 -9.06 3.22
CA THR A 124 5.67 -7.93 4.13
C THR A 124 7.15 -7.53 4.15
N VAL A 125 7.39 -6.22 4.20
CA VAL A 125 8.74 -5.68 4.26
C VAL A 125 8.88 -4.95 5.59
N LYS A 126 9.81 -5.42 6.40
CA LYS A 126 10.09 -4.78 7.69
C LYS A 126 11.24 -3.80 7.50
N LEU A 127 10.95 -2.52 7.70
CA LEU A 127 11.94 -1.48 7.53
C LEU A 127 12.67 -1.25 8.85
N GLU A 128 13.93 -0.82 8.75
CA GLU A 128 14.67 -0.42 9.93
C GLU A 128 14.11 0.91 10.41
N GLU A 129 13.84 0.99 11.70
CA GLU A 129 13.36 2.23 12.28
C GLU A 129 14.52 3.11 12.68
N GLU A 130 14.46 4.37 12.26
CA GLU A 130 15.41 5.37 12.74
C GLU A 130 14.99 5.77 14.14
N LYS A 131 15.95 5.83 15.02
CA LYS A 131 15.70 6.23 16.41
C LYS A 131 15.98 7.69 16.59
#